data_06f2e68df93441c0891b2c54b0f10995
#
_entry.id   06f2e68df93441c0891b2c54b0f10995
#
_cell.length_a   1.000
_cell.length_b   1.000
_cell.length_c   1.000
_cell.angle_alpha   90.00
_cell.angle_beta   90.00
_cell.angle_gamma   90.00
#
_symmetry.space_group_name_H-M   'P 1'
#
loop_
_entity.id
_entity.type
_entity.pdbx_description
1 polymer ?
#
loop_
_entity_poly.entity_id
_entity_poly.type
_entity_poly.pdbx_seq_one_letter_code
_entity_poly.pdbx_strand_id
1 'polypeptide(L)'
;MVDVAAITKGKGWQGHHTRWGTKLLSHKNSKHRRNIGTLGNFSPGYVRPTVPQSGQVGYHQRTEYNKRILKVGEDGKEITPNGGFLHYGVVHTSYVVLHGSIPGPTKRLIRFRDASRGGYVRLEKPPELTYISVESKQGA
;
A
#
# COMPACT_ATOMS: atom_id res chain seq x y z
N MET A 1 0.47 7.73 -17.47
CA MET A 1 -0.19 6.97 -16.40
C MET A 1 0.23 5.52 -16.47
N VAL A 2 0.50 4.90 -15.32
CA VAL A 2 0.89 3.49 -15.20
C VAL A 2 0.09 2.80 -14.11
N ASP A 3 -0.09 1.50 -14.27
CA ASP A 3 -0.57 0.62 -13.22
C ASP A 3 0.61 -0.02 -12.51
N VAL A 4 0.52 -0.13 -11.20
CA VAL A 4 1.61 -0.61 -10.35
C VAL A 4 1.16 -1.85 -9.60
N ALA A 5 1.82 -2.97 -9.83
CA ALA A 5 1.54 -4.24 -9.17
C ALA A 5 2.70 -4.64 -8.25
N ALA A 6 2.39 -4.97 -7.01
CA ALA A 6 3.35 -5.45 -6.02
C ALA A 6 2.70 -6.24 -4.89
N ILE A 7 3.54 -6.87 -4.08
CA ILE A 7 3.14 -7.55 -2.85
C ILE A 7 3.17 -6.57 -1.69
N THR A 8 2.06 -6.42 -0.99
CA THR A 8 1.93 -5.50 0.16
C THR A 8 2.79 -5.90 1.35
N LYS A 9 2.98 -4.97 2.28
CA LYS A 9 3.66 -5.25 3.56
C LYS A 9 2.93 -6.36 4.31
N GLY A 10 3.66 -7.39 4.72
CA GLY A 10 3.12 -8.45 5.56
C GLY A 10 2.85 -7.96 6.98
N LYS A 11 1.71 -8.33 7.54
CA LYS A 11 1.32 -8.05 8.94
C LYS A 11 0.99 -9.32 9.71
N GLY A 12 1.23 -10.48 9.10
CA GLY A 12 0.97 -11.78 9.73
C GLY A 12 -0.52 -12.06 9.94
N TRP A 13 -0.79 -12.97 10.88
CA TRP A 13 -2.15 -13.35 11.27
C TRP A 13 -2.73 -12.30 12.21
N GLN A 14 -3.86 -11.72 11.84
CA GLN A 14 -4.52 -10.68 12.61
C GLN A 14 -5.96 -11.08 12.98
N GLY A 15 -6.42 -10.58 14.11
CA GLY A 15 -7.82 -10.73 14.52
C GLY A 15 -8.78 -9.96 13.61
N HIS A 16 -10.05 -10.31 13.66
CA HIS A 16 -11.08 -9.70 12.83
C HIS A 16 -11.18 -8.18 13.01
N HIS A 17 -10.89 -7.67 14.19
CA HIS A 17 -10.91 -6.23 14.46
C HIS A 17 -9.91 -5.47 13.59
N THR A 18 -8.66 -5.93 13.54
CA THR A 18 -7.62 -5.33 12.70
C THR A 18 -7.83 -5.63 11.22
N ARG A 19 -8.20 -6.88 10.92
CA ARG A 19 -8.30 -7.38 9.54
C ARG A 19 -9.49 -6.80 8.77
N TRP A 20 -10.64 -6.61 9.44
CA TRP A 20 -11.90 -6.19 8.84
C TRP A 20 -12.39 -4.83 9.35
N GLY A 21 -11.73 -4.26 10.36
CA GLY A 21 -12.16 -3.01 10.97
C GLY A 21 -13.46 -3.13 11.78
N THR A 22 -13.77 -4.32 12.28
CA THR A 22 -14.98 -4.52 13.08
C THR A 22 -14.89 -3.79 14.41
N LYS A 23 -16.02 -3.25 14.86
CA LYS A 23 -16.13 -2.55 16.12
C LYS A 23 -16.07 -3.53 17.30
N LEU A 24 -15.39 -3.16 18.37
CA LEU A 24 -15.42 -3.92 19.62
C LEU A 24 -16.82 -3.88 20.22
N LEU A 25 -17.26 -4.99 20.80
CA LEU A 25 -18.52 -5.04 21.53
C LEU A 25 -18.50 -4.10 22.73
N SER A 26 -19.69 -3.74 23.23
CA SER A 26 -19.85 -2.83 24.38
C SER A 26 -18.99 -3.27 25.56
N HIS A 27 -18.55 -2.30 26.38
CA HIS A 27 -17.80 -2.57 27.61
C HIS A 27 -18.55 -3.48 28.60
N LYS A 28 -19.87 -3.56 28.51
CA LYS A 28 -20.69 -4.48 29.31
C LYS A 28 -20.48 -5.95 28.97
N ASN A 29 -19.88 -6.28 27.82
CA ASN A 29 -19.48 -7.63 27.43
C ASN A 29 -18.07 -7.95 27.96
N SER A 30 -17.93 -8.14 29.25
CA SER A 30 -16.63 -8.17 29.95
C SER A 30 -15.66 -9.25 29.45
N LYS A 31 -16.13 -10.45 29.09
CA LYS A 31 -15.28 -11.59 28.69
C LYS A 31 -15.22 -11.80 27.16
N HIS A 32 -16.13 -11.21 26.39
CA HIS A 32 -16.31 -11.50 24.96
C HIS A 32 -16.24 -10.23 24.09
N ARG A 33 -15.64 -9.19 24.58
CA ARG A 33 -15.59 -7.90 23.94
C ARG A 33 -14.95 -7.92 22.55
N ARG A 34 -13.99 -8.82 22.34
CA ARG A 34 -13.28 -9.00 21.06
C ARG A 34 -13.91 -10.07 20.17
N ASN A 35 -15.06 -10.61 20.51
CA ASN A 35 -15.76 -11.56 19.67
C ASN A 35 -16.59 -10.84 18.62
N ILE A 36 -16.83 -11.52 17.50
CA ILE A 36 -17.60 -10.93 16.40
C ILE A 36 -19.11 -10.97 16.63
N GLY A 37 -19.58 -11.80 17.52
CA GLY A 37 -20.99 -12.08 17.76
C GLY A 37 -21.48 -13.29 16.98
N THR A 38 -22.66 -13.20 16.36
CA THR A 38 -23.25 -14.29 15.60
C THR A 38 -22.47 -14.58 14.33
N LEU A 39 -22.17 -15.86 14.10
CA LEU A 39 -21.44 -16.32 12.91
C LEU A 39 -22.36 -16.69 11.74
N GLY A 40 -23.66 -16.72 11.96
CA GLY A 40 -24.66 -17.07 10.96
C GLY A 40 -25.79 -17.92 11.52
N ASN A 41 -26.72 -18.28 10.65
CA ASN A 41 -27.86 -19.15 10.97
C ASN A 41 -27.44 -20.63 10.98
N PHE A 42 -28.26 -21.47 11.60
CA PHE A 42 -28.05 -22.93 11.59
C PHE A 42 -28.06 -23.52 10.18
N SER A 43 -28.94 -23.07 9.32
CA SER A 43 -28.93 -23.37 7.89
C SER A 43 -28.28 -22.22 7.12
N PRO A 44 -27.23 -22.46 6.34
CA PRO A 44 -26.79 -23.70 5.67
C PRO A 44 -25.79 -24.57 6.46
N GLY A 45 -25.55 -24.37 7.74
CA GLY A 45 -24.68 -25.23 8.57
C GLY A 45 -23.17 -24.98 8.41
N TYR A 46 -22.75 -23.93 7.74
CA TYR A 46 -21.36 -23.50 7.64
C TYR A 46 -21.23 -21.98 7.81
N VAL A 47 -20.07 -21.53 8.25
CA VAL A 47 -19.76 -20.10 8.34
C VAL A 47 -19.35 -19.58 6.97
N ARG A 48 -20.04 -18.57 6.47
CA ARG A 48 -19.73 -17.98 5.16
C ARG A 48 -18.35 -17.29 5.17
N PRO A 49 -17.60 -17.32 4.05
CA PRO A 49 -16.29 -16.65 3.95
C PRO A 49 -16.36 -15.13 4.16
N THR A 50 -17.53 -14.54 4.00
CA THR A 50 -17.77 -13.08 4.18
C THR A 50 -17.89 -12.67 5.65
N VAL A 51 -18.03 -13.62 6.59
CA VAL A 51 -18.03 -13.31 8.01
C VAL A 51 -16.64 -12.88 8.44
N PRO A 52 -16.49 -11.70 9.06
CA PRO A 52 -15.20 -11.20 9.47
C PRO A 52 -14.54 -12.12 10.52
N GLN A 53 -13.52 -12.84 10.13
CA GLN A 53 -12.74 -13.70 11.01
C GLN A 53 -11.26 -13.35 10.96
N SER A 54 -10.49 -13.89 11.89
CA SER A 54 -9.03 -13.76 11.89
C SER A 54 -8.41 -14.41 10.65
N GLY A 55 -7.27 -13.90 10.24
CA GLY A 55 -6.53 -14.42 9.09
C GLY A 55 -5.34 -13.57 8.74
N GLN A 56 -4.69 -13.95 7.66
CA GLN A 56 -3.54 -13.23 7.12
C GLN A 56 -3.92 -11.82 6.71
N VAL A 57 -3.11 -10.83 7.10
CA VAL A 57 -3.17 -9.44 6.64
C VAL A 57 -1.85 -9.07 5.99
N GLY A 58 -1.92 -8.48 4.81
CA GLY A 58 -0.75 -8.15 4.02
C GLY A 58 -0.08 -9.37 3.38
N TYR A 59 1.03 -9.12 2.69
CA TYR A 59 1.69 -10.10 1.82
C TYR A 59 0.76 -10.60 0.72
N HIS A 60 -0.16 -9.72 0.29
CA HIS A 60 -1.09 -9.98 -0.80
C HIS A 60 -0.65 -9.20 -2.04
N GLN A 61 -0.85 -9.80 -3.22
CA GLN A 61 -0.68 -9.09 -4.47
C GLN A 61 -1.78 -8.03 -4.61
N ARG A 62 -1.36 -6.80 -4.95
CA ARG A 62 -2.27 -5.68 -5.23
C ARG A 62 -1.81 -4.97 -6.49
N THR A 63 -2.76 -4.46 -7.23
CA THR A 63 -2.54 -3.58 -8.37
C THR A 63 -3.21 -2.25 -8.08
N GLU A 64 -2.44 -1.19 -8.07
CA GLU A 64 -2.93 0.18 -8.02
C GLU A 64 -2.94 0.76 -9.42
N TYR A 65 -4.05 1.36 -9.80
CA TYR A 65 -4.29 1.82 -11.16
C TYR A 65 -4.04 3.31 -11.31
N ASN A 66 -3.71 3.72 -12.55
CA ASN A 66 -3.66 5.12 -12.98
C ASN A 66 -2.69 5.99 -12.15
N LYS A 67 -1.53 5.46 -11.77
CA LYS A 67 -0.47 6.27 -11.13
C LYS A 67 0.16 7.19 -12.15
N ARG A 68 0.28 8.47 -11.80
CA ARG A 68 0.92 9.48 -12.65
C ARG A 68 2.44 9.40 -12.49
N ILE A 69 3.15 9.29 -13.59
CA ILE A 69 4.61 9.48 -13.62
C ILE A 69 4.88 10.98 -13.58
N LEU A 70 5.74 11.41 -12.66
CA LEU A 70 6.16 12.79 -12.51
C LEU A 70 7.51 13.04 -13.19
N LYS A 71 8.48 12.16 -12.97
CA LYS A 71 9.82 12.25 -13.56
C LYS A 71 10.39 10.85 -13.79
N VAL A 72 11.16 10.72 -14.85
CA VAL A 72 12.05 9.58 -15.10
C VAL A 72 13.45 10.16 -15.26
N GLY A 73 14.42 9.62 -14.54
CA GLY A 73 15.80 10.06 -14.60
C GLY A 73 16.77 8.90 -14.62
N GLU A 74 17.98 9.15 -15.08
CA GLU A 74 19.04 8.14 -15.21
C GLU A 74 19.99 8.14 -14.01
N ASP A 75 20.23 9.30 -13.39
CA ASP A 75 21.10 9.44 -12.22
C ASP A 75 20.28 9.65 -10.94
N GLY A 76 20.26 8.63 -10.10
CA GLY A 76 19.55 8.65 -8.82
C GLY A 76 20.10 9.63 -7.78
N LYS A 77 21.31 10.18 -7.99
CA LYS A 77 21.88 11.20 -7.09
C LYS A 77 21.05 12.46 -7.03
N GLU A 78 20.38 12.83 -8.13
CA GLU A 78 19.52 14.02 -8.19
C GLU A 78 18.38 14.03 -7.17
N ILE A 79 17.87 12.86 -6.83
CA ILE A 79 16.71 12.70 -5.93
C ILE A 79 17.09 12.15 -4.57
N THR A 80 18.33 11.70 -4.40
CA THR A 80 18.77 11.09 -3.14
C THR A 80 18.97 12.17 -2.08
N PRO A 81 18.21 12.12 -0.97
CA PRO A 81 18.40 13.07 0.12
C PRO A 81 19.76 12.89 0.80
N ASN A 82 20.23 13.93 1.47
CA ASN A 82 21.44 13.89 2.27
C ASN A 82 21.38 12.77 3.33
N GLY A 83 22.34 11.86 3.29
CA GLY A 83 22.32 10.66 4.12
C GLY A 83 21.56 9.46 3.54
N GLY A 84 20.99 9.58 2.34
CA GLY A 84 20.24 8.51 1.66
C GLY A 84 18.77 8.40 2.10
N PHE A 85 18.01 7.58 1.39
CA PHE A 85 16.63 7.24 1.77
C PHE A 85 16.58 6.32 2.98
N LEU A 86 15.63 6.56 3.88
CA LEU A 86 15.39 5.71 5.05
C LEU A 86 15.15 4.26 4.64
N HIS A 87 15.85 3.34 5.28
CA HIS A 87 15.77 1.89 5.06
C HIS A 87 16.11 1.42 3.62
N TYR A 88 16.59 2.32 2.76
CA TYR A 88 16.99 1.99 1.39
C TYR A 88 18.47 2.30 1.13
N GLY A 89 18.89 3.52 1.39
CA GLY A 89 20.21 4.03 1.08
C GLY A 89 20.23 4.97 -0.14
N VAL A 90 21.33 5.00 -0.85
CA VAL A 90 21.55 5.86 -2.01
C VAL A 90 21.06 5.18 -3.29
N VAL A 91 20.42 5.94 -4.17
CA VAL A 91 20.03 5.47 -5.51
C VAL A 91 21.17 5.76 -6.48
N HIS A 92 21.69 4.71 -7.11
CA HIS A 92 22.84 4.80 -8.04
C HIS A 92 22.44 4.63 -9.51
N THR A 93 21.22 4.21 -9.78
CA THR A 93 20.74 3.86 -11.12
C THR A 93 19.56 4.74 -11.53
N SER A 94 19.02 4.46 -12.70
CA SER A 94 17.80 5.11 -13.18
C SER A 94 16.63 4.93 -12.22
N TYR A 95 15.76 5.93 -12.19
CA TYR A 95 14.64 5.99 -11.27
C TYR A 95 13.37 6.53 -11.92
N VAL A 96 12.25 6.23 -11.29
CA VAL A 96 10.94 6.75 -11.67
C VAL A 96 10.28 7.38 -10.45
N VAL A 97 9.84 8.64 -10.58
CA VAL A 97 9.06 9.34 -9.56
C VAL A 97 7.58 9.23 -9.90
N LEU A 98 6.81 8.68 -8.98
CA LEU A 98 5.36 8.53 -9.11
C LEU A 98 4.63 9.44 -8.13
N HIS A 99 3.44 9.88 -8.52
CA HIS A 99 2.55 10.61 -7.63
C HIS A 99 1.81 9.66 -6.70
N GLY A 100 2.00 9.88 -5.40
CA GLY A 100 1.34 9.11 -4.34
C GLY A 100 2.07 7.83 -3.94
N SER A 101 1.41 7.01 -3.14
CA SER A 101 1.96 5.75 -2.61
C SER A 101 1.82 4.60 -3.61
N ILE A 102 2.63 3.58 -3.38
CA ILE A 102 2.57 2.29 -4.08
C ILE A 102 2.56 1.15 -3.07
N PRO A 103 2.05 -0.05 -3.41
CA PRO A 103 2.02 -1.15 -2.47
C PRO A 103 3.42 -1.71 -2.19
N GLY A 104 3.62 -2.22 -1.00
CA GLY A 104 4.82 -2.95 -0.58
C GLY A 104 5.78 -2.17 0.32
N PRO A 105 6.73 -2.86 0.94
CA PRO A 105 7.83 -2.28 1.70
C PRO A 105 8.93 -1.77 0.77
N THR A 106 9.82 -0.95 1.33
CA THR A 106 11.09 -0.57 0.70
C THR A 106 11.86 -1.81 0.22
N LYS A 107 12.56 -1.70 -0.90
CA LYS A 107 13.37 -2.76 -1.54
C LYS A 107 12.57 -3.90 -2.18
N ARG A 108 11.24 -3.87 -2.17
CA ARG A 108 10.44 -4.90 -2.85
C ARG A 108 10.34 -4.62 -4.34
N LEU A 109 10.33 -5.69 -5.14
CA LEU A 109 10.11 -5.64 -6.57
C LEU A 109 8.73 -5.05 -6.87
N ILE A 110 8.70 -4.07 -7.76
CA ILE A 110 7.52 -3.42 -8.27
C ILE A 110 7.43 -3.68 -9.77
N ARG A 111 6.24 -4.00 -10.26
CA ARG A 111 5.97 -4.17 -11.68
C ARG A 111 5.13 -3.02 -12.19
N PHE A 112 5.52 -2.48 -13.33
CA PHE A 112 4.79 -1.44 -14.04
C PHE A 112 4.19 -1.99 -15.33
N ARG A 113 3.03 -1.47 -15.69
CA ARG A 113 2.45 -1.63 -17.02
C ARG A 113 1.75 -0.34 -17.40
N ASP A 114 1.43 -0.17 -18.66
CA ASP A 114 0.59 0.92 -19.11
C ASP A 114 -0.79 0.85 -18.47
N ALA A 115 -1.38 2.03 -18.21
CA ALA A 115 -2.68 2.12 -17.57
C ALA A 115 -3.75 1.41 -18.41
N SER A 116 -4.37 0.39 -17.83
CA SER A 116 -5.38 -0.44 -18.49
C SER A 116 -6.80 0.11 -18.35
N ARG A 117 -7.04 0.98 -17.36
CA ARG A 117 -8.35 1.56 -17.11
C ARG A 117 -8.48 2.92 -17.78
N GLY A 118 -9.53 3.10 -18.59
CA GLY A 118 -9.88 4.41 -19.12
C GLY A 118 -10.38 5.39 -18.05
N GLY A 119 -10.75 6.60 -18.46
CA GLY A 119 -11.33 7.61 -17.56
C GLY A 119 -10.30 8.54 -16.88
N TYR A 120 -9.02 8.41 -17.19
CA TYR A 120 -8.02 9.40 -16.77
C TYR A 120 -7.89 10.52 -17.81
N VAL A 121 -7.66 11.71 -17.32
CA VAL A 121 -7.38 12.85 -18.20
C VAL A 121 -6.03 12.64 -18.89
N ARG A 122 -6.01 12.60 -20.22
CA ARG A 122 -4.78 12.56 -20.99
C ARG A 122 -4.09 13.91 -20.81
N LEU A 123 -2.92 13.90 -20.21
CA LEU A 123 -2.13 15.10 -20.02
C LEU A 123 -1.33 15.38 -21.30
N GLU A 124 -1.53 16.53 -21.86
CA GLU A 124 -0.81 16.97 -23.08
C GLU A 124 0.67 17.22 -22.82
N LYS A 125 1.00 17.66 -21.62
CA LYS A 125 2.37 17.97 -21.20
C LYS A 125 2.77 17.20 -19.95
N PRO A 126 4.05 16.81 -19.82
CA PRO A 126 4.56 16.25 -18.57
C PRO A 126 4.48 17.31 -17.45
N PRO A 127 4.36 16.89 -16.17
CA PRO A 127 4.39 17.83 -15.06
C PRO A 127 5.78 18.42 -14.92
N GLU A 128 5.83 19.72 -14.68
CA GLU A 128 7.05 20.42 -14.33
C GLU A 128 7.26 20.34 -12.81
N LEU A 129 8.39 19.78 -12.39
CA LEU A 129 8.77 19.72 -10.98
C LEU A 129 9.62 20.94 -10.66
N THR A 130 9.09 21.84 -9.87
CA THR A 130 9.77 23.07 -9.45
C THR A 130 10.81 22.84 -8.36
N TYR A 131 10.58 21.83 -7.50
CA TYR A 131 11.47 21.54 -6.38
C TYR A 131 11.41 20.06 -5.97
N ILE A 132 12.56 19.48 -5.69
CA ILE A 132 12.71 18.16 -5.06
C ILE A 132 13.53 18.36 -3.77
N SER A 133 12.96 18.03 -2.63
CA SER A 133 13.67 18.14 -1.35
C SER A 133 14.77 17.09 -1.25
N VAL A 134 15.98 17.56 -1.00
CA VAL A 134 17.15 16.71 -0.68
C VAL A 134 17.54 16.79 0.78
N GLU A 135 16.66 17.32 1.63
CA GLU A 135 16.89 17.38 3.06
C GLU A 135 16.98 15.99 3.67
N SER A 136 17.90 15.84 4.65
CA SER A 136 18.04 14.57 5.37
C SER A 136 16.75 14.23 6.13
N LYS A 137 16.35 12.97 6.04
CA LYS A 137 15.29 12.38 6.88
C LYS A 137 15.86 11.44 7.96
N GLN A 138 17.19 11.42 8.12
CA GLN A 138 17.87 10.63 9.14
C GLN A 138 17.74 11.33 10.49
N GLY A 139 17.26 10.61 11.50
CA GLY A 139 17.12 11.14 12.85
C GLY A 139 15.94 12.10 13.07
N ALA A 140 14.93 12.08 12.20
CA ALA A 140 13.70 12.82 12.37
C ALA A 140 12.65 12.00 13.12
#